data_72f41e7d488e4eb660c9d65c9e8f9c81
#
_entry.id   72f41e7d488e4eb660c9d65c9e8f9c81
#
_cell.length_a   1.000
_cell.length_b   1.000
_cell.length_c   1.000
_cell.angle_alpha   90.00
_cell.angle_beta   90.00
_cell.angle_gamma   90.00
#
_symmetry.space_group_name_H-M   'P 1'
#
loop_
_entity.id
_entity.type
_entity.pdbx_description
1 polymer ?
#
loop_
_entity_poly.entity_id
_entity_poly.type
_entity_poly.pdbx_seq_one_letter_code
_entity_poly.pdbx_strand_id
1 'polypeptide(L)'
;LCWLCSAITHAALLNIQAESVEAEAWAILDPQSGQVIAEHNSHVQRAPASLTKMMVAYIVLKDIQAGKLDRHEILTATPVVQQVMWDESQMYLKAGEQISIDQLLAGLIIMSANDAALTLAERVAGGVPQFIARMNQEAQALGMQDTHFQNPSGVTMPNHYSSAADMARLAQAIVTETPDYLAYSKQTSFTYNQHFHRATNILLKQDPSVDGLKTGYTKAAGYNLALTANRPALDSDSPERRLVVVVMGTKSAQKRAEVAHTLLNLAYSY
;
A
#
# COMPACT_ATOMS: atom_id res chain seq x y z
N LEU A 1 25.20 21.12 34.35
CA LEU A 1 25.47 19.96 33.46
C LEU A 1 24.42 19.98 32.37
N CYS A 2 24.78 20.59 31.19
CA CYS A 2 23.96 20.53 29.98
C CYS A 2 24.10 19.16 29.33
N TRP A 3 23.01 18.42 29.25
CA TRP A 3 22.92 17.23 28.41
C TRP A 3 22.74 17.69 26.95
N LEU A 4 23.80 17.58 26.18
CA LEU A 4 23.73 17.68 24.72
C LEU A 4 23.05 16.43 24.21
N CYS A 5 21.75 16.52 23.86
CA CYS A 5 21.10 15.54 23.01
C CYS A 5 21.77 15.60 21.63
N SER A 6 22.70 14.70 21.39
CA SER A 6 23.21 14.46 20.04
C SER A 6 22.06 13.85 19.23
N ALA A 7 21.41 14.66 18.40
CA ALA A 7 20.54 14.15 17.34
C ALA A 7 21.43 13.33 16.41
N ILE A 8 21.29 12.02 16.43
CA ILE A 8 21.91 11.14 15.46
C ILE A 8 21.16 11.37 14.14
N THR A 9 21.67 12.28 13.33
CA THR A 9 21.22 12.41 11.96
C THR A 9 21.70 11.16 11.21
N HIS A 10 20.77 10.25 10.94
CA HIS A 10 21.06 9.14 10.02
C HIS A 10 21.27 9.76 8.65
N ALA A 11 22.51 9.83 8.20
CA ALA A 11 22.81 10.22 6.83
C ALA A 11 22.18 9.15 5.90
N ALA A 12 21.51 9.60 4.82
CA ALA A 12 21.00 8.69 3.80
C ALA A 12 22.16 7.85 3.24
N LEU A 13 21.94 6.55 3.06
CA LEU A 13 22.95 5.63 2.51
C LEU A 13 23.25 5.95 1.04
N LEU A 14 22.25 6.46 0.34
CA LEU A 14 22.33 6.87 -1.06
C LEU A 14 21.93 8.35 -1.14
N ASN A 15 22.81 9.16 -1.71
CA ASN A 15 22.55 10.58 -1.90
C ASN A 15 21.84 10.82 -3.23
N ILE A 16 20.54 11.11 -3.17
CA ILE A 16 19.72 11.45 -4.31
C ILE A 16 19.32 12.92 -4.18
N GLN A 17 19.60 13.71 -5.22
CA GLN A 17 19.20 15.13 -5.23
C GLN A 17 17.68 15.23 -5.34
N ALA A 18 17.05 15.83 -4.34
CA ALA A 18 15.59 15.95 -4.26
C ALA A 18 14.99 16.65 -5.50
N GLU A 19 15.71 17.65 -6.03
CA GLU A 19 15.27 18.43 -7.19
C GLU A 19 15.21 17.60 -8.47
N SER A 20 15.90 16.48 -8.53
CA SER A 20 15.87 15.56 -9.67
C SER A 20 14.68 14.60 -9.64
N VAL A 21 13.94 14.56 -8.53
CA VAL A 21 12.84 13.61 -8.31
C VAL A 21 11.51 14.37 -8.33
N GLU A 22 10.70 14.11 -9.33
CA GLU A 22 9.41 14.78 -9.53
C GLU A 22 8.28 14.14 -8.70
N ALA A 23 8.46 14.11 -7.39
CA ALA A 23 7.46 13.68 -6.41
C ALA A 23 7.53 14.59 -5.19
N GLU A 24 6.40 14.81 -4.54
CA GLU A 24 6.35 15.64 -3.34
C GLU A 24 7.05 14.98 -2.14
N ALA A 25 6.95 13.67 -2.04
CA ALA A 25 7.57 12.90 -0.96
C ALA A 25 7.90 11.49 -1.46
N TRP A 26 8.98 10.90 -0.94
CA TRP A 26 9.35 9.54 -1.28
C TRP A 26 10.26 8.92 -0.22
N ALA A 27 10.31 7.60 -0.20
CA ALA A 27 11.19 6.82 0.67
C ALA A 27 11.58 5.50 -0.01
N ILE A 28 12.82 5.08 0.21
CA ILE A 28 13.35 3.79 -0.23
C ILE A 28 13.78 3.03 1.02
N LEU A 29 13.30 1.79 1.16
CA LEU A 29 13.51 0.97 2.33
C LEU A 29 14.01 -0.42 1.95
N ASP A 30 14.98 -0.93 2.69
CA ASP A 30 15.32 -2.35 2.71
C ASP A 30 14.41 -3.04 3.75
N PRO A 31 13.44 -3.86 3.32
CA PRO A 31 12.48 -4.42 4.27
C PRO A 31 13.06 -5.50 5.18
N GLN A 32 14.19 -6.13 4.83
CA GLN A 32 14.83 -7.15 5.67
C GLN A 32 15.51 -6.53 6.86
N SER A 33 16.25 -5.43 6.64
CA SER A 33 16.98 -4.74 7.71
C SER A 33 16.16 -3.62 8.35
N GLY A 34 15.12 -3.13 7.69
CA GLY A 34 14.38 -1.94 8.09
C GLY A 34 15.12 -0.63 7.78
N GLN A 35 16.25 -0.71 7.04
CA GLN A 35 17.09 0.42 6.77
C GLN A 35 16.52 1.33 5.69
N VAL A 36 16.43 2.62 5.99
CA VAL A 36 16.06 3.64 5.00
C VAL A 36 17.29 3.96 4.15
N ILE A 37 17.17 3.68 2.84
CA ILE A 37 18.27 3.89 1.90
C ILE A 37 18.37 5.35 1.49
N ALA A 38 17.23 5.97 1.20
CA ALA A 38 17.11 7.38 0.88
C ALA A 38 15.66 7.82 1.08
N GLU A 39 15.46 9.11 1.33
CA GLU A 39 14.14 9.67 1.56
C GLU A 39 14.10 11.17 1.31
N HIS A 40 12.92 11.69 1.04
CA HIS A 40 12.67 13.13 0.92
C HIS A 40 11.26 13.44 1.40
N ASN A 41 11.12 14.42 2.31
CA ASN A 41 9.84 14.79 2.92
C ASN A 41 9.05 13.57 3.43
N SER A 42 9.73 12.54 3.87
CA SER A 42 9.14 11.23 4.14
C SER A 42 8.20 11.21 5.35
N HIS A 43 8.28 12.22 6.23
CA HIS A 43 7.40 12.37 7.39
C HIS A 43 6.32 13.43 7.21
N VAL A 44 6.24 14.08 6.05
CA VAL A 44 5.18 15.05 5.77
C VAL A 44 3.85 14.32 5.62
N GLN A 45 2.85 14.80 6.36
CA GLN A 45 1.50 14.24 6.30
C GLN A 45 0.85 14.59 4.96
N ARG A 46 0.39 13.58 4.24
CA ARG A 46 -0.23 13.69 2.94
C ARG A 46 -1.42 12.75 2.83
N ALA A 47 -2.34 13.03 1.91
CA ALA A 47 -3.43 12.14 1.59
C ALA A 47 -2.87 10.84 0.95
N PRO A 48 -3.09 9.66 1.54
CA PRO A 48 -2.55 8.41 1.01
C PRO A 48 -3.35 7.87 -0.18
N ALA A 49 -4.57 8.32 -0.37
CA ALA A 49 -5.49 7.74 -1.35
C ALA A 49 -5.62 6.22 -1.15
N SER A 50 -5.67 5.44 -2.22
CA SER A 50 -5.85 3.99 -2.13
C SER A 50 -4.67 3.22 -1.56
N LEU A 51 -3.54 3.86 -1.21
CA LEU A 51 -2.52 3.21 -0.40
C LEU A 51 -3.09 2.79 0.97
N THR A 52 -4.14 3.45 1.43
CA THR A 52 -4.92 3.07 2.62
C THR A 52 -5.35 1.60 2.58
N LYS A 53 -5.68 1.07 1.40
CA LYS A 53 -6.15 -0.31 1.23
C LYS A 53 -5.07 -1.35 1.55
N MET A 54 -3.79 -0.96 1.56
CA MET A 54 -2.72 -1.84 2.03
C MET A 54 -2.94 -2.22 3.50
N MET A 55 -3.40 -1.28 4.33
CA MET A 55 -3.71 -1.57 5.73
C MET A 55 -4.90 -2.53 5.85
N VAL A 56 -5.92 -2.37 5.03
CA VAL A 56 -7.08 -3.29 5.01
C VAL A 56 -6.62 -4.71 4.68
N ALA A 57 -5.85 -4.88 3.62
CA ALA A 57 -5.31 -6.18 3.21
C ALA A 57 -4.40 -6.78 4.28
N TYR A 58 -3.51 -5.98 4.87
CA TYR A 58 -2.62 -6.42 5.93
C TYR A 58 -3.40 -7.01 7.12
N ILE A 59 -4.43 -6.31 7.58
CA ILE A 59 -5.28 -6.78 8.70
C ILE A 59 -5.99 -8.08 8.33
N VAL A 60 -6.59 -8.16 7.15
CA VAL A 60 -7.30 -9.37 6.70
C VAL A 60 -6.33 -10.56 6.61
N LEU A 61 -5.17 -10.37 6.02
CA LEU A 61 -4.17 -11.43 5.86
C LEU A 61 -3.60 -11.87 7.22
N LYS A 62 -3.40 -10.95 8.14
CA LYS A 62 -3.01 -11.29 9.52
C LYS A 62 -4.07 -12.14 10.22
N ASP A 63 -5.32 -11.81 10.05
CA ASP A 63 -6.42 -12.57 10.64
C ASP A 63 -6.59 -13.96 10.00
N ILE A 64 -6.30 -14.08 8.71
CA ILE A 64 -6.24 -15.39 8.04
C ILE A 64 -5.12 -16.24 8.63
N GLN A 65 -3.92 -15.68 8.82
CA GLN A 65 -2.80 -16.39 9.42
C GLN A 65 -3.09 -16.82 10.86
N ALA A 66 -3.82 -16.01 11.60
CA ALA A 66 -4.20 -16.30 12.99
C ALA A 66 -5.36 -17.29 13.10
N GLY A 67 -5.93 -17.76 11.99
CA GLY A 67 -7.07 -18.66 11.98
C GLY A 67 -8.41 -18.01 12.34
N LYS A 68 -8.47 -16.68 12.38
CA LYS A 68 -9.70 -15.92 12.65
C LYS A 68 -10.60 -15.78 11.44
N LEU A 69 -10.04 -15.86 10.26
CA LEU A 69 -10.71 -15.80 8.97
C LEU A 69 -10.23 -16.96 8.10
N ASP A 70 -11.11 -17.44 7.22
CA ASP A 70 -10.76 -18.36 6.15
C ASP A 70 -10.82 -17.61 4.82
N ARG A 71 -9.76 -17.70 4.04
CA ARG A 71 -9.67 -17.10 2.69
C ARG A 71 -10.84 -17.51 1.79
N HIS A 72 -11.34 -18.72 1.94
CA HIS A 72 -12.42 -19.28 1.12
C HIS A 72 -13.80 -19.07 1.71
N GLU A 73 -13.91 -18.39 2.86
CA GLU A 73 -15.21 -18.06 3.44
C GLU A 73 -16.03 -17.21 2.47
N ILE A 74 -17.29 -17.57 2.30
CA ILE A 74 -18.25 -16.84 1.47
C ILE A 74 -19.00 -15.85 2.34
N LEU A 75 -18.91 -14.57 1.98
CA LEU A 75 -19.62 -13.48 2.64
C LEU A 75 -20.83 -13.10 1.81
N THR A 76 -21.83 -12.54 2.48
CA THR A 76 -22.95 -11.87 1.82
C THR A 76 -22.75 -10.37 1.95
N ALA A 77 -22.67 -9.67 0.81
CA ALA A 77 -22.54 -8.21 0.80
C ALA A 77 -23.78 -7.59 1.42
N THR A 78 -23.57 -6.62 2.30
CA THR A 78 -24.65 -5.90 3.00
C THR A 78 -24.96 -4.57 2.28
N PRO A 79 -26.02 -3.85 2.69
CA PRO A 79 -26.30 -2.52 2.13
C PRO A 79 -25.15 -1.52 2.26
N VAL A 80 -24.08 -1.78 3.04
CA VAL A 80 -22.93 -0.91 3.15
C VAL A 80 -22.28 -0.61 1.78
N VAL A 81 -22.36 -1.54 0.84
CA VAL A 81 -21.80 -1.37 -0.50
C VAL A 81 -22.49 -0.25 -1.29
N GLN A 82 -23.72 0.11 -0.90
CA GLN A 82 -24.46 1.21 -1.52
C GLN A 82 -23.90 2.59 -1.19
N GLN A 83 -23.00 2.67 -0.20
CA GLN A 83 -22.29 3.92 0.13
C GLN A 83 -21.25 4.31 -0.92
N VAL A 84 -20.83 3.36 -1.77
CA VAL A 84 -19.85 3.63 -2.84
C VAL A 84 -20.55 4.40 -3.96
N MET A 85 -19.96 5.57 -4.31
CA MET A 85 -20.50 6.41 -5.37
C MET A 85 -20.16 5.81 -6.74
N TRP A 86 -20.94 6.14 -7.75
CA TRP A 86 -20.83 5.58 -9.10
C TRP A 86 -19.45 5.79 -9.75
N ASP A 87 -18.75 6.85 -9.38
CA ASP A 87 -17.44 7.23 -9.93
C ASP A 87 -16.24 6.70 -9.11
N GLU A 88 -16.50 6.02 -7.98
CA GLU A 88 -15.46 5.40 -7.18
C GLU A 88 -15.06 4.04 -7.76
N SER A 89 -13.80 3.66 -7.54
CA SER A 89 -13.30 2.33 -7.90
C SER A 89 -14.06 1.24 -7.12
N GLN A 90 -14.60 0.24 -7.84
CA GLN A 90 -15.46 -0.75 -7.23
C GLN A 90 -15.59 -2.01 -8.09
N MET A 91 -16.07 -3.09 -7.47
CA MET A 91 -16.41 -4.36 -8.11
C MET A 91 -17.89 -4.44 -8.55
N TYR A 92 -18.65 -3.40 -8.27
CA TYR A 92 -20.11 -3.34 -8.49
C TYR A 92 -20.88 -4.39 -7.70
N LEU A 93 -20.49 -4.60 -6.44
CA LEU A 93 -21.19 -5.48 -5.53
C LEU A 93 -22.59 -4.95 -5.21
N LYS A 94 -23.56 -5.88 -5.20
CA LYS A 94 -24.94 -5.59 -4.80
C LYS A 94 -25.19 -6.17 -3.43
N ALA A 95 -26.00 -5.49 -2.62
CA ALA A 95 -26.46 -6.04 -1.35
C ALA A 95 -27.13 -7.39 -1.58
N GLY A 96 -26.76 -8.39 -0.79
CA GLY A 96 -27.22 -9.77 -0.95
C GLY A 96 -26.35 -10.66 -1.82
N GLU A 97 -25.38 -10.09 -2.55
CA GLU A 97 -24.46 -10.85 -3.39
C GLU A 97 -23.47 -11.65 -2.53
N GLN A 98 -23.22 -12.89 -2.94
CA GLN A 98 -22.24 -13.75 -2.26
C GLN A 98 -20.90 -13.68 -2.94
N ILE A 99 -19.83 -13.56 -2.13
CA ILE A 99 -18.46 -13.41 -2.62
C ILE A 99 -17.47 -13.93 -1.58
N SER A 100 -16.39 -14.57 -2.02
CA SER A 100 -15.37 -15.07 -1.11
C SER A 100 -14.43 -13.95 -0.63
N ILE A 101 -13.82 -14.14 0.54
CA ILE A 101 -12.77 -13.25 1.04
C ILE A 101 -11.62 -13.18 0.03
N ASP A 102 -11.25 -14.29 -0.59
CA ASP A 102 -10.22 -14.33 -1.63
C ASP A 102 -10.53 -13.38 -2.80
N GLN A 103 -11.77 -13.43 -3.31
CA GLN A 103 -12.21 -12.54 -4.38
C GLN A 103 -12.25 -11.06 -3.92
N LEU A 104 -12.65 -10.82 -2.69
CA LEU A 104 -12.64 -9.46 -2.11
C LEU A 104 -11.22 -8.92 -1.99
N LEU A 105 -10.26 -9.74 -1.57
CA LEU A 105 -8.84 -9.34 -1.52
C LEU A 105 -8.30 -9.01 -2.92
N ALA A 106 -8.63 -9.82 -3.91
CA ALA A 106 -8.23 -9.56 -5.29
C ALA A 106 -8.83 -8.24 -5.79
N GLY A 107 -10.11 -8.02 -5.57
CA GLY A 107 -10.78 -6.76 -5.92
C GLY A 107 -10.20 -5.56 -5.20
N LEU A 108 -9.92 -5.69 -3.91
CA LEU A 108 -9.30 -4.65 -3.09
C LEU A 108 -7.93 -4.23 -3.62
N ILE A 109 -7.09 -5.20 -3.89
CA ILE A 109 -5.67 -4.97 -4.23
C ILE A 109 -5.52 -4.63 -5.72
N ILE A 110 -6.18 -5.36 -6.61
CA ILE A 110 -5.98 -5.24 -8.06
C ILE A 110 -6.88 -4.17 -8.68
N MET A 111 -8.16 -4.16 -8.31
CA MET A 111 -9.15 -3.20 -8.81
C MET A 111 -9.25 -1.93 -7.96
N SER A 112 -8.63 -1.92 -6.79
CA SER A 112 -8.80 -0.84 -5.81
C SER A 112 -10.26 -0.64 -5.40
N ALA A 113 -11.00 -1.74 -5.21
CA ALA A 113 -12.44 -1.73 -5.03
C ALA A 113 -12.86 -1.22 -3.64
N ASN A 114 -13.54 -0.09 -3.59
CA ASN A 114 -14.01 0.52 -2.34
C ASN A 114 -15.12 -0.32 -1.67
N ASP A 115 -15.97 -0.96 -2.45
CA ASP A 115 -17.00 -1.87 -1.93
C ASP A 115 -16.40 -3.13 -1.31
N ALA A 116 -15.30 -3.65 -1.86
CA ALA A 116 -14.55 -4.73 -1.23
C ALA A 116 -13.98 -4.31 0.12
N ALA A 117 -13.44 -3.09 0.21
CA ALA A 117 -12.91 -2.55 1.46
C ALA A 117 -13.99 -2.49 2.54
N LEU A 118 -15.18 -2.00 2.22
CA LEU A 118 -16.30 -1.90 3.16
C LEU A 118 -16.80 -3.28 3.60
N THR A 119 -16.92 -4.23 2.67
CA THR A 119 -17.39 -5.58 2.97
C THR A 119 -16.41 -6.32 3.88
N LEU A 120 -15.11 -6.22 3.61
CA LEU A 120 -14.07 -6.80 4.47
C LEU A 120 -14.07 -6.16 5.85
N ALA A 121 -14.20 -4.83 5.92
CA ALA A 121 -14.24 -4.10 7.19
C ALA A 121 -15.36 -4.59 8.10
N GLU A 122 -16.57 -4.76 7.57
CA GLU A 122 -17.71 -5.26 8.33
C GLU A 122 -17.46 -6.68 8.84
N ARG A 123 -16.93 -7.55 7.99
CA ARG A 123 -16.67 -8.95 8.39
C ARG A 123 -15.63 -9.05 9.50
N VAL A 124 -14.55 -8.27 9.40
CA VAL A 124 -13.43 -8.36 10.33
C VAL A 124 -13.78 -7.77 11.69
N ALA A 125 -14.47 -6.63 11.72
CA ALA A 125 -14.65 -5.85 12.95
C ALA A 125 -16.11 -5.70 13.39
N GLY A 126 -17.06 -6.22 12.63
CA GLY A 126 -18.49 -6.08 12.93
C GLY A 126 -19.10 -4.76 12.47
N GLY A 127 -18.30 -3.84 11.93
CA GLY A 127 -18.75 -2.56 11.41
C GLY A 127 -17.59 -1.74 10.91
N VAL A 128 -17.88 -0.78 10.03
CA VAL A 128 -16.83 0.09 9.45
C VAL A 128 -16.17 0.96 10.52
N PRO A 129 -16.89 1.61 11.45
CA PRO A 129 -16.23 2.40 12.51
C PRO A 129 -15.27 1.58 13.36
N GLN A 130 -15.65 0.36 13.72
CA GLN A 130 -14.82 -0.56 14.51
C GLN A 130 -13.57 -0.97 13.72
N PHE A 131 -13.72 -1.18 12.43
CA PHE A 131 -12.57 -1.51 11.58
C PHE A 131 -11.59 -0.33 11.46
N ILE A 132 -12.08 0.89 11.33
CA ILE A 132 -11.25 2.11 11.32
C ILE A 132 -10.45 2.21 12.62
N ALA A 133 -11.08 1.93 13.76
CA ALA A 133 -10.37 1.89 15.03
C ALA A 133 -9.23 0.88 15.02
N ARG A 134 -9.46 -0.30 14.43
CA ARG A 134 -8.42 -1.32 14.30
C ARG A 134 -7.31 -0.88 13.33
N MET A 135 -7.64 -0.22 12.23
CA MET A 135 -6.64 0.34 11.33
C MET A 135 -5.68 1.28 12.05
N ASN A 136 -6.23 2.15 12.91
CA ASN A 136 -5.41 3.08 13.70
C ASN A 136 -4.60 2.38 14.80
N GLN A 137 -5.13 1.33 15.41
CA GLN A 137 -4.39 0.50 16.37
C GLN A 137 -3.20 -0.20 15.69
N GLU A 138 -3.41 -0.77 14.51
CA GLU A 138 -2.34 -1.43 13.76
C GLU A 138 -1.28 -0.42 13.30
N ALA A 139 -1.69 0.77 12.90
CA ALA A 139 -0.76 1.84 12.56
C ALA A 139 0.13 2.21 13.75
N GLN A 140 -0.43 2.32 14.96
CA GLN A 140 0.34 2.55 16.17
C GLN A 140 1.30 1.39 16.46
N ALA A 141 0.83 0.15 16.34
CA ALA A 141 1.65 -1.04 16.59
C ALA A 141 2.83 -1.13 15.62
N LEU A 142 2.66 -0.67 14.37
CA LEU A 142 3.74 -0.61 13.39
C LEU A 142 4.65 0.61 13.55
N GLY A 143 4.34 1.53 14.45
CA GLY A 143 5.10 2.77 14.62
C GLY A 143 4.86 3.81 13.53
N MET A 144 3.69 3.79 12.90
CA MET A 144 3.28 4.76 11.87
C MET A 144 2.78 6.05 12.53
N GLN A 145 3.70 6.87 13.02
CA GLN A 145 3.41 8.05 13.83
C GLN A 145 2.78 9.20 13.05
N ASP A 146 2.93 9.20 11.72
CA ASP A 146 2.40 10.25 10.84
C ASP A 146 1.05 9.85 10.22
N THR A 147 0.39 8.81 10.74
CA THR A 147 -0.77 8.21 10.10
C THR A 147 -2.01 8.28 10.97
N HIS A 148 -3.12 8.64 10.33
CA HIS A 148 -4.45 8.54 10.90
C HIS A 148 -5.45 8.20 9.80
N PHE A 149 -6.25 7.15 10.01
CA PHE A 149 -7.25 6.69 9.07
C PHE A 149 -8.65 7.10 9.52
N GLN A 150 -9.46 7.57 8.58
CA GLN A 150 -10.89 7.93 8.78
C GLN A 150 -11.82 7.02 7.98
N ASN A 151 -11.29 6.25 7.03
CA ASN A 151 -12.05 5.32 6.21
C ASN A 151 -11.14 4.19 5.69
N PRO A 152 -11.71 3.07 5.23
CA PRO A 152 -10.92 1.96 4.73
C PRO A 152 -10.59 2.03 3.24
N SER A 153 -11.14 3.01 2.51
CA SER A 153 -10.99 3.10 1.05
C SER A 153 -9.87 4.03 0.59
N GLY A 154 -9.58 5.07 1.38
CA GLY A 154 -8.62 6.09 1.00
C GLY A 154 -9.23 7.33 0.34
N VAL A 155 -10.55 7.45 0.33
CA VAL A 155 -11.21 8.69 -0.09
C VAL A 155 -10.69 9.84 0.78
N THR A 156 -10.28 10.94 0.12
CA THR A 156 -9.75 12.09 0.84
C THR A 156 -10.82 12.72 1.72
N MET A 157 -10.49 12.90 2.99
CA MET A 157 -11.33 13.58 3.95
C MET A 157 -10.48 14.17 5.08
N PRO A 158 -11.02 15.13 5.85
CA PRO A 158 -10.28 15.71 6.97
C PRO A 158 -9.75 14.64 7.94
N ASN A 159 -8.52 14.82 8.40
CA ASN A 159 -7.85 13.93 9.35
C ASN A 159 -7.57 12.51 8.84
N HIS A 160 -7.61 12.31 7.52
CA HIS A 160 -7.17 11.08 6.87
C HIS A 160 -5.86 11.34 6.16
N TYR A 161 -4.76 10.88 6.75
CA TYR A 161 -3.41 11.19 6.25
C TYR A 161 -2.41 10.06 6.60
N SER A 162 -1.31 10.07 5.90
CA SER A 162 -0.15 9.24 6.18
C SER A 162 1.12 9.93 5.64
N SER A 163 2.23 9.23 5.61
CA SER A 163 3.50 9.73 5.08
C SER A 163 4.20 8.66 4.26
N ALA A 164 5.19 9.09 3.45
CA ALA A 164 5.98 8.14 2.67
C ALA A 164 6.74 7.16 3.58
N ALA A 165 7.28 7.64 4.69
CA ALA A 165 7.95 6.79 5.67
C ALA A 165 7.00 5.75 6.27
N ASP A 166 5.79 6.16 6.65
CA ASP A 166 4.81 5.26 7.24
C ASP A 166 4.30 4.23 6.23
N MET A 167 4.03 4.63 4.99
CA MET A 167 3.62 3.70 3.94
C MET A 167 4.75 2.72 3.58
N ALA A 168 6.01 3.15 3.63
CA ALA A 168 7.14 2.24 3.47
C ALA A 168 7.22 1.23 4.62
N ARG A 169 6.95 1.65 5.85
CA ARG A 169 6.89 0.78 7.04
C ARG A 169 5.75 -0.24 6.93
N LEU A 170 4.58 0.19 6.47
CA LEU A 170 3.47 -0.72 6.19
C LEU A 170 3.81 -1.72 5.09
N ALA A 171 4.43 -1.26 4.01
CA ALA A 171 4.91 -2.12 2.94
C ALA A 171 5.94 -3.15 3.44
N GLN A 172 6.84 -2.75 4.32
CA GLN A 172 7.77 -3.66 5.00
C GLN A 172 7.01 -4.76 5.75
N ALA A 173 6.04 -4.38 6.57
CA ALA A 173 5.24 -5.34 7.32
C ALA A 173 4.51 -6.32 6.38
N ILE A 174 3.95 -5.83 5.30
CA ILE A 174 3.26 -6.67 4.31
C ILE A 174 4.21 -7.72 3.71
N VAL A 175 5.37 -7.32 3.21
CA VAL A 175 6.27 -8.24 2.51
C VAL A 175 6.98 -9.21 3.46
N THR A 176 7.13 -8.85 4.74
CA THR A 176 7.78 -9.69 5.74
C THR A 176 6.81 -10.54 6.54
N GLU A 177 5.63 -10.03 6.88
CA GLU A 177 4.66 -10.70 7.75
C GLU A 177 3.49 -11.31 6.99
N THR A 178 3.07 -10.68 5.88
CA THR A 178 1.95 -11.15 5.06
C THR A 178 2.35 -11.26 3.58
N PRO A 179 3.37 -12.06 3.24
CA PRO A 179 3.87 -12.15 1.87
C PRO A 179 2.84 -12.71 0.87
N ASP A 180 1.77 -13.34 1.34
CA ASP A 180 0.64 -13.77 0.52
C ASP A 180 -0.02 -12.60 -0.24
N TYR A 181 0.15 -11.37 0.24
CA TYR A 181 -0.26 -10.17 -0.47
C TYR A 181 0.28 -10.12 -1.91
N LEU A 182 1.52 -10.57 -2.10
CA LEU A 182 2.18 -10.54 -3.40
C LEU A 182 1.50 -11.44 -4.45
N ALA A 183 0.82 -12.49 -4.01
CA ALA A 183 0.06 -13.36 -4.92
C ALA A 183 -1.07 -12.59 -5.63
N TYR A 184 -1.63 -11.57 -4.96
CA TYR A 184 -2.61 -10.66 -5.55
C TYR A 184 -1.95 -9.54 -6.33
N SER A 185 -1.01 -8.83 -5.72
CA SER A 185 -0.43 -7.60 -6.27
C SER A 185 0.43 -7.81 -7.51
N LYS A 186 0.94 -9.01 -7.74
CA LYS A 186 1.69 -9.36 -8.95
C LYS A 186 0.80 -9.57 -10.19
N GLN A 187 -0.50 -9.73 -10.01
CA GLN A 187 -1.44 -9.97 -11.11
C GLN A 187 -1.62 -8.71 -11.94
N THR A 188 -1.57 -8.86 -13.26
CA THR A 188 -1.70 -7.74 -14.21
C THR A 188 -3.13 -7.38 -14.55
N SER A 189 -4.08 -8.25 -14.17
CA SER A 189 -5.51 -8.03 -14.39
C SER A 189 -6.33 -8.89 -13.44
N PHE A 190 -7.59 -8.51 -13.29
CA PHE A 190 -8.57 -9.28 -12.54
C PHE A 190 -9.95 -9.09 -13.17
N THR A 191 -10.70 -10.17 -13.28
CA THR A 191 -12.07 -10.14 -13.80
C THR A 191 -13.00 -10.65 -12.73
N TYR A 192 -14.01 -9.86 -12.40
CA TYR A 192 -15.07 -10.26 -11.49
C TYR A 192 -16.42 -9.94 -12.12
N ASN A 193 -17.32 -10.94 -12.17
CA ASN A 193 -18.67 -10.79 -12.69
C ASN A 193 -18.70 -10.07 -14.06
N GLN A 194 -17.84 -10.51 -15.00
CA GLN A 194 -17.66 -9.97 -16.35
C GLN A 194 -17.03 -8.56 -16.42
N HIS A 195 -16.69 -7.96 -15.29
CA HIS A 195 -15.95 -6.71 -15.25
C HIS A 195 -14.45 -7.00 -15.25
N PHE A 196 -13.79 -6.66 -16.36
CA PHE A 196 -12.34 -6.79 -16.52
C PHE A 196 -11.64 -5.50 -16.06
N HIS A 197 -10.60 -5.66 -15.27
CA HIS A 197 -9.79 -4.53 -14.80
C HIS A 197 -8.31 -4.86 -14.95
N ARG A 198 -7.58 -3.95 -15.60
CA ARG A 198 -6.12 -4.03 -15.66
C ARG A 198 -5.53 -3.43 -14.40
N ALA A 199 -4.45 -4.04 -13.89
CA ALA A 199 -3.70 -3.45 -12.79
C ALA A 199 -3.18 -2.08 -13.17
N THR A 200 -3.32 -1.11 -12.25
CA THR A 200 -2.88 0.27 -12.47
C THR A 200 -1.37 0.44 -12.32
N ASN A 201 -0.69 -0.53 -11.72
CA ASN A 201 0.77 -0.55 -11.63
C ASN A 201 1.36 -1.04 -12.96
N ILE A 202 1.68 -0.11 -13.85
CA ILE A 202 2.20 -0.43 -15.18
C ILE A 202 3.57 -1.10 -15.14
N LEU A 203 4.33 -0.96 -14.05
CA LEU A 203 5.66 -1.55 -13.90
C LEU A 203 5.61 -3.07 -13.80
N LEU A 204 4.47 -3.67 -13.44
CA LEU A 204 4.31 -5.13 -13.43
C LEU A 204 4.61 -5.77 -14.78
N LYS A 205 4.29 -5.07 -15.89
CA LYS A 205 4.57 -5.56 -17.26
C LYS A 205 5.93 -5.11 -17.79
N GLN A 206 6.48 -4.02 -17.25
CA GLN A 206 7.73 -3.43 -17.74
C GLN A 206 8.96 -4.02 -17.07
N ASP A 207 8.83 -4.45 -15.82
CA ASP A 207 9.94 -4.96 -15.01
C ASP A 207 9.52 -6.25 -14.32
N PRO A 208 10.04 -7.42 -14.77
CA PRO A 208 9.65 -8.71 -14.21
C PRO A 208 10.02 -8.88 -12.73
N SER A 209 10.93 -8.07 -12.19
CA SER A 209 11.29 -8.12 -10.77
C SER A 209 10.24 -7.47 -9.87
N VAL A 210 9.35 -6.65 -10.44
CA VAL A 210 8.29 -5.95 -9.70
C VAL A 210 7.09 -6.88 -9.49
N ASP A 211 6.67 -7.05 -8.24
CA ASP A 211 5.53 -7.91 -7.86
C ASP A 211 4.50 -7.22 -6.94
N GLY A 212 4.62 -5.94 -6.71
CA GLY A 212 3.65 -5.19 -5.92
C GLY A 212 3.95 -3.70 -5.84
N LEU A 213 3.22 -2.95 -5.01
CA LEU A 213 2.18 -3.38 -4.07
C LEU A 213 0.82 -2.73 -4.36
N LYS A 214 0.79 -1.37 -4.50
CA LYS A 214 -0.47 -0.63 -4.59
C LYS A 214 -0.26 0.74 -5.20
N THR A 215 -1.22 1.17 -6.00
CA THR A 215 -1.33 2.55 -6.50
C THR A 215 -2.44 3.28 -5.75
N GLY A 216 -2.41 4.60 -5.79
CA GLY A 216 -3.48 5.42 -5.25
C GLY A 216 -3.52 6.78 -5.93
N TYR A 217 -4.73 7.30 -6.10
CA TYR A 217 -4.96 8.64 -6.63
C TYR A 217 -6.23 9.23 -6.06
N THR A 218 -6.12 10.46 -5.61
CA THR A 218 -7.23 11.42 -5.48
C THR A 218 -6.70 12.76 -5.95
N LYS A 219 -7.58 13.69 -6.25
CA LYS A 219 -7.16 15.04 -6.66
C LYS A 219 -6.25 15.69 -5.61
N ALA A 220 -6.55 15.52 -4.33
CA ALA A 220 -5.75 16.08 -3.24
C ALA A 220 -4.42 15.34 -3.05
N ALA A 221 -4.40 14.03 -3.24
CA ALA A 221 -3.21 13.20 -3.04
C ALA A 221 -2.20 13.34 -4.16
N GLY A 222 -2.67 13.56 -5.39
CA GLY A 222 -1.87 13.29 -6.58
C GLY A 222 -1.75 11.80 -6.82
N TYR A 223 -0.80 11.39 -7.65
CA TYR A 223 -0.57 9.98 -8.01
C TYR A 223 0.50 9.38 -7.09
N ASN A 224 0.08 8.38 -6.31
CA ASN A 224 0.92 7.68 -5.33
C ASN A 224 1.17 6.24 -5.77
N LEU A 225 2.34 5.71 -5.41
CA LEU A 225 2.70 4.30 -5.66
C LEU A 225 3.54 3.78 -4.50
N ALA A 226 3.14 2.66 -3.93
CA ALA A 226 4.01 1.80 -3.13
C ALA A 226 4.47 0.65 -4.02
N LEU A 227 5.77 0.57 -4.25
CA LEU A 227 6.40 -0.37 -5.17
C LEU A 227 7.29 -1.33 -4.40
N THR A 228 7.29 -2.59 -4.81
CA THR A 228 8.30 -3.55 -4.35
C THR A 228 8.78 -4.42 -5.49
N ALA A 229 10.04 -4.77 -5.42
CA ALA A 229 10.70 -5.65 -6.38
C ALA A 229 11.65 -6.58 -5.64
N ASN A 230 11.94 -7.71 -6.27
CA ASN A 230 12.90 -8.68 -5.76
C ASN A 230 13.88 -9.03 -6.89
N ARG A 231 15.14 -8.64 -6.73
CA ARG A 231 16.20 -8.84 -7.73
C ARG A 231 17.33 -9.66 -7.18
N PRO A 232 18.06 -10.39 -8.05
CA PRO A 232 19.32 -11.00 -7.65
C PRO A 232 20.25 -9.93 -7.06
N ALA A 233 20.99 -10.28 -6.01
CA ALA A 233 22.02 -9.39 -5.48
C ALA A 233 23.12 -9.20 -6.53
N LEU A 234 23.87 -8.10 -6.41
CA LEU A 234 24.99 -7.79 -7.31
C LEU A 234 26.09 -8.87 -7.27
N ASP A 235 26.14 -9.62 -6.16
CA ASP A 235 27.06 -10.72 -5.95
C ASP A 235 26.34 -12.04 -6.18
N SER A 236 26.90 -12.90 -7.05
CA SER A 236 26.29 -14.17 -7.45
C SER A 236 26.08 -15.17 -6.31
N ASP A 237 26.77 -14.97 -5.18
CA ASP A 237 26.66 -15.85 -4.01
C ASP A 237 25.67 -15.32 -2.96
N SER A 238 25.07 -14.15 -3.19
CA SER A 238 24.12 -13.54 -2.27
C SER A 238 22.68 -13.86 -2.66
N PRO A 239 21.76 -13.98 -1.68
CA PRO A 239 20.35 -14.20 -1.97
C PRO A 239 19.73 -13.01 -2.70
N GLU A 240 18.57 -13.23 -3.27
CA GLU A 240 17.76 -12.16 -3.85
C GLU A 240 17.53 -11.04 -2.84
N ARG A 241 17.50 -9.81 -3.33
CA ARG A 241 17.31 -8.62 -2.52
C ARG A 241 16.00 -7.95 -2.87
N ARG A 242 15.14 -7.82 -1.86
CA ARG A 242 13.88 -7.07 -2.00
C ARG A 242 14.10 -5.63 -1.55
N LEU A 243 13.50 -4.70 -2.29
CA LEU A 243 13.44 -3.29 -1.93
C LEU A 243 11.99 -2.80 -2.01
N VAL A 244 11.71 -1.76 -1.24
CA VAL A 244 10.43 -1.05 -1.21
C VAL A 244 10.70 0.41 -1.58
N VAL A 245 9.88 0.96 -2.48
CA VAL A 245 9.90 2.37 -2.86
C VAL A 245 8.50 2.92 -2.75
N VAL A 246 8.33 4.00 -1.99
CA VAL A 246 7.07 4.73 -1.92
C VAL A 246 7.26 6.11 -2.51
N VAL A 247 6.41 6.49 -3.48
CA VAL A 247 6.36 7.85 -4.03
C VAL A 247 4.96 8.41 -3.83
N MET A 248 4.89 9.67 -3.42
CA MET A 248 3.63 10.35 -3.15
C MET A 248 3.60 11.72 -3.82
N GLY A 249 2.44 12.07 -4.38
CA GLY A 249 2.24 13.39 -4.95
C GLY A 249 2.94 13.61 -6.28
N THR A 250 2.89 12.64 -7.17
CA THR A 250 3.34 12.84 -8.56
C THR A 250 2.21 13.39 -9.43
N LYS A 251 2.54 13.90 -10.62
CA LYS A 251 1.60 14.65 -11.46
C LYS A 251 0.77 13.78 -12.39
N SER A 252 1.15 12.52 -12.61
CA SER A 252 0.43 11.62 -13.52
C SER A 252 0.71 10.16 -13.19
N ALA A 253 -0.12 9.25 -13.71
CA ALA A 253 0.09 7.81 -13.58
C ALA A 253 1.41 7.38 -14.23
N GLN A 254 1.76 7.96 -15.37
CA GLN A 254 3.04 7.69 -16.04
C GLN A 254 4.20 8.20 -15.18
N LYS A 255 4.11 9.42 -14.67
CA LYS A 255 5.18 10.03 -13.87
C LYS A 255 5.44 9.25 -12.58
N ARG A 256 4.40 8.78 -11.88
CA ARG A 256 4.62 7.98 -10.66
C ARG A 256 5.38 6.69 -10.95
N ALA A 257 5.09 6.05 -12.07
CA ALA A 257 5.81 4.84 -12.49
C ALA A 257 7.27 5.14 -12.85
N GLU A 258 7.51 6.19 -13.64
CA GLU A 258 8.87 6.60 -14.03
C GLU A 258 9.72 6.96 -12.81
N VAL A 259 9.18 7.78 -11.91
CA VAL A 259 9.89 8.22 -10.69
C VAL A 259 10.19 7.03 -9.78
N ALA A 260 9.20 6.19 -9.52
CA ALA A 260 9.38 5.02 -8.65
C ALA A 260 10.39 4.04 -9.24
N HIS A 261 10.36 3.81 -10.55
CA HIS A 261 11.29 2.91 -11.24
C HIS A 261 12.71 3.45 -11.24
N THR A 262 12.88 4.75 -11.45
CA THR A 262 14.19 5.42 -11.36
C THR A 262 14.78 5.26 -9.96
N LEU A 263 13.99 5.53 -8.91
CA LEU A 263 14.44 5.37 -7.52
C LEU A 263 14.79 3.91 -7.21
N LEU A 264 14.00 2.97 -7.69
CA LEU A 264 14.26 1.54 -7.52
C LEU A 264 15.60 1.14 -8.15
N ASN A 265 15.83 1.55 -9.39
CA ASN A 265 17.07 1.24 -10.11
C ASN A 265 18.29 1.86 -9.43
N LEU A 266 18.19 3.11 -8.96
CA LEU A 266 19.26 3.76 -8.20
C LEU A 266 19.56 2.99 -6.91
N ALA A 267 18.54 2.55 -6.20
CA ALA A 267 18.72 1.80 -4.96
C ALA A 267 19.38 0.44 -5.18
N TYR A 268 19.07 -0.24 -6.28
CA TYR A 268 19.72 -1.51 -6.61
C TYR A 268 21.15 -1.35 -7.10
N SER A 269 21.56 -0.17 -7.53
CA SER A 269 22.95 0.11 -7.88
C SER A 269 23.84 0.37 -6.65
N TYR A 270 23.23 0.50 -5.51
CA TYR A 270 23.90 0.73 -4.21
C TYR A 270 24.35 -0.61 -3.54
#